data_85224a4f0490cf71aa16ff2f9177db55
#
_entry.id   85224a4f0490cf71aa16ff2f9177db55
#
_cell.length_a   1.000
_cell.length_b   1.000
_cell.length_c   1.000
_cell.angle_alpha   90.00
_cell.angle_beta   90.00
_cell.angle_gamma   90.00
#
_symmetry.space_group_name_H-M   'P 1'
#
loop_
_entity.id
_entity.type
_entity.pdbx_description
1 polymer ?
#
loop_
_entity_poly.entity_id
_entity_poly.type
_entity_poly.pdbx_seq_one_letter_code
_entity_poly.pdbx_strand_id
1 'polypeptide(L)'
;MTALSDKKTEWQPSASIKNLLARAKIIADIRQFFTERGLLEVETPVLSEFGVTDLHLSTFNTEFVAPFDELSKTLWLSTSPEYHMKRLLAAGSGPIFQIGKVFRNEEAGNRHNPEFTMLEWYRPHFDMYRLMNEVDDLLQQILDCKPAETLSYQFVFQEYVGLDPLSATRQELVEAARKHNFMADEDEDRDTLLQFLFLSLIHISEPTRLALI
;
A
#
# COMPACT_ATOMS: atom_id res chain seq x y z
N MET A 1 24.09 2.38 -41.65
CA MET A 1 22.68 2.71 -41.32
C MET A 1 22.60 2.77 -39.82
N THR A 2 22.75 3.96 -39.24
CA THR A 2 22.70 4.24 -37.82
C THR A 2 21.21 4.28 -37.40
N ALA A 3 20.84 3.40 -36.49
CA ALA A 3 19.51 3.39 -35.91
C ALA A 3 19.24 4.75 -35.25
N LEU A 4 18.27 5.48 -35.77
CA LEU A 4 17.68 6.64 -35.11
C LEU A 4 17.08 6.15 -33.81
N SER A 5 17.70 6.50 -32.68
CA SER A 5 17.09 6.32 -31.36
C SER A 5 15.82 7.17 -31.35
N ASP A 6 14.66 6.54 -31.20
CA ASP A 6 13.39 7.21 -30.95
C ASP A 6 13.51 8.01 -29.66
N LYS A 7 13.97 9.25 -29.73
CA LYS A 7 13.81 10.21 -28.64
C LYS A 7 12.32 10.49 -28.54
N LYS A 8 11.68 9.92 -27.53
CA LYS A 8 10.31 10.35 -27.13
C LYS A 8 10.31 11.88 -27.03
N THR A 9 9.43 12.52 -27.76
CA THR A 9 9.24 13.97 -27.67
C THR A 9 8.68 14.32 -26.30
N GLU A 10 9.08 15.46 -25.70
CA GLU A 10 8.74 15.84 -24.31
C GLU A 10 7.24 15.84 -23.99
N TRP A 11 6.37 16.04 -24.99
CA TRP A 11 4.92 16.03 -24.81
C TRP A 11 4.30 14.63 -24.72
N GLN A 12 5.04 13.60 -25.10
CA GLN A 12 4.50 12.23 -25.13
C GLN A 12 4.39 11.63 -23.72
N PRO A 13 3.24 11.02 -23.39
CA PRO A 13 3.11 10.31 -22.11
C PRO A 13 4.17 9.22 -21.95
N SER A 14 4.64 9.02 -20.73
CA SER A 14 5.57 7.92 -20.42
C SER A 14 4.91 6.54 -20.54
N ALA A 15 3.60 6.45 -20.22
CA ALA A 15 2.82 5.23 -20.33
C ALA A 15 2.32 5.00 -21.78
N SER A 16 2.34 3.74 -22.23
CA SER A 16 1.72 3.37 -23.50
C SER A 16 0.19 3.42 -23.42
N ILE A 17 -0.47 3.69 -24.56
CA ILE A 17 -1.95 3.64 -24.65
C ILE A 17 -2.47 2.26 -24.23
N LYS A 18 -1.76 1.17 -24.58
CA LYS A 18 -2.10 -0.19 -24.15
C LYS A 18 -2.18 -0.29 -22.61
N ASN A 19 -1.20 0.27 -21.92
CA ASN A 19 -1.18 0.25 -20.44
C ASN A 19 -2.30 1.12 -19.84
N LEU A 20 -2.62 2.26 -20.47
CA LEU A 20 -3.75 3.09 -20.04
C LEU A 20 -5.08 2.35 -20.18
N LEU A 21 -5.30 1.65 -21.29
CA LEU A 21 -6.51 0.84 -21.49
C LEU A 21 -6.59 -0.33 -20.51
N ALA A 22 -5.49 -1.03 -20.28
CA ALA A 22 -5.43 -2.12 -19.28
C ALA A 22 -5.73 -1.60 -17.88
N ARG A 23 -5.15 -0.47 -17.49
CA ARG A 23 -5.42 0.19 -16.20
C ARG A 23 -6.90 0.59 -16.05
N ALA A 24 -7.49 1.17 -17.09
CA ALA A 24 -8.91 1.55 -17.07
C ALA A 24 -9.81 0.33 -16.87
N LYS A 25 -9.49 -0.79 -17.54
CA LYS A 25 -10.22 -2.05 -17.37
C LYS A 25 -10.09 -2.57 -15.93
N ILE A 26 -8.88 -2.65 -15.37
CA ILE A 26 -8.64 -3.10 -13.99
C ILE A 26 -9.45 -2.28 -12.99
N ILE A 27 -9.46 -0.96 -13.13
CA ILE A 27 -10.25 -0.08 -12.24
C ILE A 27 -11.76 -0.36 -12.37
N ALA A 28 -12.25 -0.60 -13.58
CA ALA A 28 -13.66 -0.95 -13.80
C ALA A 28 -13.99 -2.32 -13.17
N ASP A 29 -13.13 -3.31 -13.34
CA ASP A 29 -13.31 -4.65 -12.76
C ASP A 29 -13.31 -4.60 -11.21
N ILE A 30 -12.42 -3.80 -10.59
CA ILE A 30 -12.40 -3.57 -9.14
C ILE A 30 -13.72 -2.92 -8.67
N ARG A 31 -14.21 -1.90 -9.36
CA ARG A 31 -15.50 -1.27 -9.04
C ARG A 31 -16.66 -2.25 -9.09
N GLN A 32 -16.70 -3.07 -10.14
CA GLN A 32 -17.70 -4.12 -10.29
C GLN A 32 -17.63 -5.11 -9.13
N PHE A 33 -16.43 -5.59 -8.78
CA PHE A 33 -16.20 -6.52 -7.67
C PHE A 33 -16.82 -6.05 -6.36
N PHE A 34 -16.59 -4.79 -5.98
CA PHE A 34 -17.12 -4.23 -4.74
C PHE A 34 -18.60 -3.87 -4.82
N THR A 35 -19.07 -3.39 -5.97
CA THR A 35 -20.49 -3.09 -6.17
C THR A 35 -21.35 -4.35 -6.09
N GLU A 36 -20.92 -5.45 -6.69
CA GLU A 36 -21.61 -6.75 -6.60
C GLU A 36 -21.66 -7.31 -5.18
N ARG A 37 -20.73 -6.91 -4.33
CA ARG A 37 -20.68 -7.27 -2.90
C ARG A 37 -21.39 -6.27 -1.99
N GLY A 38 -22.08 -5.31 -2.56
CA GLY A 38 -22.91 -4.33 -1.85
C GLY A 38 -22.13 -3.24 -1.12
N LEU A 39 -20.89 -2.93 -1.53
CA LEU A 39 -20.17 -1.78 -1.00
C LEU A 39 -20.56 -0.52 -1.75
N LEU A 40 -20.70 0.58 -1.01
CA LEU A 40 -20.88 1.91 -1.57
C LEU A 40 -19.52 2.52 -1.96
N GLU A 41 -19.36 2.93 -3.21
CA GLU A 41 -18.19 3.75 -3.59
C GLU A 41 -18.37 5.15 -3.00
N VAL A 42 -17.34 5.61 -2.30
CA VAL A 42 -17.30 6.95 -1.71
C VAL A 42 -16.12 7.74 -2.25
N GLU A 43 -16.25 9.07 -2.18
CA GLU A 43 -15.18 10.02 -2.48
C GLU A 43 -15.01 10.92 -1.26
N THR A 44 -13.81 10.97 -0.72
CA THR A 44 -13.48 11.77 0.46
C THR A 44 -12.55 12.92 0.08
N PRO A 45 -12.51 14.01 0.86
CA PRO A 45 -11.61 15.13 0.60
C PRO A 45 -10.14 14.70 0.55
N VAL A 46 -9.43 15.21 -0.46
CA VAL A 46 -7.98 15.01 -0.61
C VAL A 46 -7.18 16.05 0.17
N LEU A 47 -7.76 17.23 0.41
CA LEU A 47 -7.18 18.30 1.23
C LEU A 47 -7.90 18.37 2.57
N SER A 48 -7.15 18.49 3.66
CA SER A 48 -7.68 18.66 5.00
C SER A 48 -6.85 19.62 5.85
N GLU A 49 -7.43 20.14 6.93
CA GLU A 49 -6.74 21.06 7.85
C GLU A 49 -5.70 20.34 8.74
N PHE A 50 -5.66 19.02 8.72
CA PHE A 50 -4.74 18.22 9.52
C PHE A 50 -4.07 17.16 8.66
N GLY A 51 -2.79 16.93 8.89
CA GLY A 51 -2.02 15.84 8.30
C GLY A 51 -2.25 14.50 9.02
N VAL A 52 -1.65 13.45 8.49
CA VAL A 52 -1.63 12.14 9.13
C VAL A 52 -0.75 12.18 10.38
N THR A 53 -1.10 11.37 11.38
CA THR A 53 -0.33 11.22 12.62
C THR A 53 0.63 10.03 12.62
N ASP A 54 0.74 9.33 11.50
CA ASP A 54 1.69 8.23 11.33
C ASP A 54 3.12 8.76 11.32
N LEU A 55 3.99 8.18 12.13
CA LEU A 55 5.38 8.61 12.29
C LEU A 55 6.24 8.38 11.04
N HIS A 56 5.84 7.45 10.19
CA HIS A 56 6.59 7.01 9.01
C HIS A 56 6.01 7.55 7.69
N LEU A 57 4.98 8.38 7.74
CA LEU A 57 4.36 8.98 6.57
C LEU A 57 4.54 10.50 6.57
N SER A 58 5.33 10.99 5.62
CA SER A 58 5.48 12.43 5.38
C SER A 58 4.37 12.94 4.47
N THR A 59 3.69 14.01 4.88
CA THR A 59 2.60 14.64 4.12
C THR A 59 3.10 15.82 3.30
N PHE A 60 2.52 16.03 2.11
CA PHE A 60 2.61 17.30 1.41
C PHE A 60 1.66 18.30 2.05
N ASN A 61 2.05 19.57 2.05
CA ASN A 61 1.18 20.66 2.45
C ASN A 61 1.13 21.75 1.37
N THR A 62 0.09 22.56 1.43
CA THR A 62 -0.09 23.74 0.57
C THR A 62 -0.75 24.84 1.36
N GLU A 63 -0.58 26.09 0.89
CA GLU A 63 -1.23 27.25 1.46
C GLU A 63 -2.54 27.53 0.72
N PHE A 64 -3.63 27.59 1.46
CA PHE A 64 -4.93 28.05 0.95
C PHE A 64 -5.10 29.52 1.30
N VAL A 65 -5.27 30.36 0.26
CA VAL A 65 -5.51 31.80 0.40
C VAL A 65 -6.98 32.06 0.04
N ALA A 66 -7.77 32.41 1.02
CA ALA A 66 -9.18 32.76 0.78
C ALA A 66 -9.29 34.14 0.11
N PRO A 67 -10.19 34.35 -0.85
CA PRO A 67 -10.24 35.57 -1.68
C PRO A 67 -10.60 36.85 -0.91
N PHE A 68 -11.07 36.77 0.31
CA PHE A 68 -11.47 37.94 1.12
C PHE A 68 -11.05 37.80 2.60
N ASP A 69 -10.17 36.86 2.90
CA ASP A 69 -9.65 36.63 4.24
C ASP A 69 -8.13 36.87 4.23
N GLU A 70 -7.64 37.69 5.16
CA GLU A 70 -6.20 37.93 5.32
C GLU A 70 -5.47 36.72 5.94
N LEU A 71 -6.22 35.70 6.36
CA LEU A 71 -5.65 34.51 7.00
C LEU A 71 -5.48 33.38 5.97
N SER A 72 -4.23 33.10 5.63
CA SER A 72 -3.89 31.87 4.92
C SER A 72 -4.03 30.66 5.86
N LYS A 73 -4.45 29.53 5.32
CA LYS A 73 -4.52 28.25 6.04
C LYS A 73 -3.61 27.25 5.38
N THR A 74 -2.82 26.54 6.18
CA THR A 74 -2.11 25.36 5.70
C THR A 74 -3.10 24.21 5.55
N LEU A 75 -3.14 23.62 4.36
CA LEU A 75 -3.87 22.41 4.07
C LEU A 75 -2.88 21.28 3.73
N TRP A 76 -3.26 20.07 4.09
CA TRP A 76 -2.45 18.88 3.93
C TRP A 76 -3.08 17.94 2.91
N LEU A 77 -2.26 17.40 1.99
CA LEU A 77 -2.72 16.38 1.06
C LEU A 77 -2.81 15.01 1.75
N SER A 78 -3.88 14.29 1.46
CA SER A 78 -4.17 13.01 2.10
C SER A 78 -3.17 11.93 1.69
N THR A 79 -2.61 11.23 2.67
CA THR A 79 -1.75 10.05 2.46
C THR A 79 -2.56 8.76 2.35
N SER A 80 -3.82 8.77 2.83
CA SER A 80 -4.82 7.71 2.78
C SER A 80 -6.19 8.32 3.10
N PRO A 81 -7.30 7.81 2.56
CA PRO A 81 -8.65 8.26 2.91
C PRO A 81 -9.14 7.74 4.27
N GLU A 82 -8.34 6.99 5.02
CA GLU A 82 -8.70 6.24 6.22
C GLU A 82 -9.53 7.05 7.23
N TYR A 83 -9.04 8.21 7.65
CA TYR A 83 -9.73 9.02 8.67
C TYR A 83 -11.10 9.50 8.21
N HIS A 84 -11.20 9.90 6.95
CA HIS A 84 -12.46 10.33 6.37
C HIS A 84 -13.43 9.16 6.19
N MET A 85 -12.95 8.02 5.71
CA MET A 85 -13.77 6.81 5.56
C MET A 85 -14.24 6.27 6.92
N LYS A 86 -13.39 6.28 7.94
CA LYS A 86 -13.80 5.90 9.31
C LYS A 86 -14.87 6.83 9.90
N ARG A 87 -14.87 8.11 9.57
CA ARG A 87 -15.95 9.04 9.94
C ARG A 87 -17.26 8.68 9.25
N LEU A 88 -17.23 8.26 7.98
CA LEU A 88 -18.41 7.76 7.26
C LEU A 88 -18.96 6.50 7.92
N LEU A 89 -18.09 5.55 8.29
CA LEU A 89 -18.50 4.35 9.02
C LEU A 89 -19.16 4.69 10.36
N ALA A 90 -18.57 5.60 11.14
CA ALA A 90 -19.13 6.06 12.39
C ALA A 90 -20.49 6.76 12.22
N ALA A 91 -20.73 7.39 11.06
CA ALA A 91 -22.02 7.98 10.68
C ALA A 91 -23.03 6.96 10.13
N GLY A 92 -22.67 5.67 10.04
CA GLY A 92 -23.57 4.60 9.63
C GLY A 92 -23.63 4.33 8.13
N SER A 93 -22.58 4.65 7.38
CA SER A 93 -22.52 4.40 5.92
C SER A 93 -22.70 2.95 5.51
N GLY A 94 -22.43 2.00 6.42
CA GLY A 94 -22.29 0.59 6.07
C GLY A 94 -20.96 0.30 5.36
N PRO A 95 -20.84 -0.80 4.61
CA PRO A 95 -19.63 -1.16 3.90
C PRO A 95 -19.34 -0.17 2.76
N ILE A 96 -18.11 0.32 2.68
CA ILE A 96 -17.67 1.34 1.72
C ILE A 96 -16.34 0.99 1.09
N PHE A 97 -16.09 1.51 -0.12
CA PHE A 97 -14.77 1.50 -0.75
C PHE A 97 -14.49 2.83 -1.45
N GLN A 98 -13.23 3.12 -1.66
CA GLN A 98 -12.77 4.29 -2.42
C GLN A 98 -11.59 3.89 -3.31
N ILE A 99 -11.59 4.39 -4.55
CA ILE A 99 -10.43 4.36 -5.44
C ILE A 99 -10.09 5.82 -5.73
N GLY A 100 -8.99 6.32 -5.16
CA GLY A 100 -8.66 7.74 -5.24
C GLY A 100 -7.17 8.03 -5.25
N LYS A 101 -6.84 9.29 -5.52
CA LYS A 101 -5.47 9.78 -5.42
C LYS A 101 -5.09 10.02 -3.97
N VAL A 102 -3.87 9.61 -3.66
CA VAL A 102 -3.20 9.88 -2.38
C VAL A 102 -1.77 10.35 -2.64
N PHE A 103 -1.18 10.99 -1.65
CA PHE A 103 0.08 11.70 -1.78
C PHE A 103 0.98 11.37 -0.58
N ARG A 104 2.20 10.92 -0.85
CA ARG A 104 3.21 10.69 0.19
C ARG A 104 4.49 11.38 -0.20
N ASN A 105 4.94 12.27 0.67
CA ASN A 105 6.22 12.96 0.50
C ASN A 105 7.36 12.01 0.87
N GLU A 106 8.56 12.28 0.37
CA GLU A 106 9.77 11.48 0.64
C GLU A 106 9.72 10.02 0.14
N GLU A 107 8.61 9.59 -0.46
CA GLU A 107 8.50 8.29 -1.11
C GLU A 107 8.76 8.44 -2.61
N ALA A 108 10.01 8.22 -3.04
CA ALA A 108 10.39 8.21 -4.45
C ALA A 108 11.33 7.05 -4.75
N GLY A 109 11.02 6.26 -5.76
CA GLY A 109 11.83 5.11 -6.17
C GLY A 109 11.29 4.45 -7.42
N ASN A 110 11.94 3.36 -7.83
CA ASN A 110 11.55 2.64 -9.03
C ASN A 110 10.10 2.09 -8.99
N ARG A 111 9.53 1.95 -7.80
CA ARG A 111 8.17 1.43 -7.57
C ARG A 111 7.27 2.40 -6.81
N HIS A 112 7.76 3.57 -6.43
CA HIS A 112 7.04 4.55 -5.62
C HIS A 112 7.00 5.89 -6.34
N ASN A 113 5.80 6.43 -6.46
CA ASN A 113 5.55 7.79 -6.92
C ASN A 113 4.96 8.60 -5.76
N PRO A 114 5.28 9.88 -5.64
CA PRO A 114 4.72 10.74 -4.61
C PRO A 114 3.19 10.92 -4.73
N GLU A 115 2.63 10.68 -5.92
CA GLU A 115 1.20 10.62 -6.19
C GLU A 115 0.86 9.25 -6.78
N PHE A 116 -0.08 8.52 -6.16
CA PHE A 116 -0.55 7.24 -6.68
C PHE A 116 -2.04 7.04 -6.44
N THR A 117 -2.59 5.97 -6.97
CA THR A 117 -4.00 5.62 -6.76
C THR A 117 -4.07 4.51 -5.73
N MET A 118 -4.83 4.75 -4.67
CA MET A 118 -5.08 3.81 -3.60
C MET A 118 -6.50 3.25 -3.72
N LEU A 119 -6.62 1.94 -3.55
CA LEU A 119 -7.88 1.26 -3.25
C LEU A 119 -7.92 0.99 -1.76
N GLU A 120 -8.97 1.46 -1.09
CA GLU A 120 -9.20 1.22 0.32
C GLU A 120 -10.67 0.89 0.55
N TRP A 121 -10.97 -0.09 1.40
CA TRP A 121 -12.35 -0.48 1.70
C TRP A 121 -12.52 -0.95 3.13
N TYR A 122 -13.75 -0.92 3.60
CA TYR A 122 -14.12 -1.28 4.96
C TYR A 122 -15.37 -2.17 4.96
N ARG A 123 -15.31 -3.24 5.75
CA ARG A 123 -16.36 -4.23 5.92
C ARG A 123 -16.76 -4.31 7.39
N PRO A 124 -17.72 -3.50 7.87
CA PRO A 124 -18.26 -3.65 9.21
C PRO A 124 -18.69 -5.10 9.47
N HIS A 125 -18.38 -5.60 10.66
CA HIS A 125 -18.70 -6.97 11.11
C HIS A 125 -17.94 -8.10 10.42
N PHE A 126 -16.99 -7.83 9.53
CA PHE A 126 -16.07 -8.85 9.07
C PHE A 126 -14.97 -9.06 10.11
N ASP A 127 -14.68 -10.34 10.38
CA ASP A 127 -13.45 -10.71 11.05
C ASP A 127 -12.26 -10.75 10.05
N MET A 128 -11.07 -10.98 10.58
CA MET A 128 -9.84 -11.07 9.79
C MET A 128 -9.95 -12.12 8.68
N TYR A 129 -10.48 -13.30 8.98
CA TYR A 129 -10.54 -14.41 8.01
C TYR A 129 -11.48 -14.11 6.85
N ARG A 130 -12.62 -13.48 7.13
CA ARG A 130 -13.54 -13.04 6.09
C ARG A 130 -12.93 -11.98 5.19
N LEU A 131 -12.16 -11.05 5.78
CA LEU A 131 -11.48 -10.02 5.00
C LEU A 131 -10.34 -10.62 4.16
N MET A 132 -9.57 -11.57 4.70
CA MET A 132 -8.54 -12.30 3.95
C MET A 132 -9.13 -13.03 2.74
N ASN A 133 -10.27 -13.71 2.90
CA ASN A 133 -10.94 -14.38 1.79
C ASN A 133 -11.41 -13.37 0.72
N GLU A 134 -11.94 -12.22 1.11
CA GLU A 134 -12.35 -11.18 0.15
C GLU A 134 -11.14 -10.58 -0.60
N VAL A 135 -10.00 -10.41 0.08
CA VAL A 135 -8.74 -10.01 -0.57
C VAL A 135 -8.30 -11.06 -1.58
N ASP A 136 -8.33 -12.33 -1.21
CA ASP A 136 -7.95 -13.44 -2.10
C ASP A 136 -8.86 -13.51 -3.33
N ASP A 137 -10.18 -13.42 -3.14
CA ASP A 137 -11.15 -13.36 -4.24
C ASP A 137 -10.85 -12.20 -5.21
N LEU A 138 -10.54 -11.00 -4.68
CA LEU A 138 -10.18 -9.83 -5.47
C LEU A 138 -8.90 -10.09 -6.28
N LEU A 139 -7.87 -10.63 -5.64
CA LEU A 139 -6.59 -10.90 -6.31
C LEU A 139 -6.75 -11.95 -7.41
N GLN A 140 -7.49 -13.03 -7.16
CA GLN A 140 -7.77 -14.05 -8.18
C GLN A 140 -8.51 -13.44 -9.38
N GLN A 141 -9.52 -12.62 -9.13
CA GLN A 141 -10.30 -12.00 -10.21
C GLN A 141 -9.49 -11.00 -11.05
N ILE A 142 -8.61 -10.20 -10.42
CA ILE A 142 -7.88 -9.14 -11.11
C ILE A 142 -6.58 -9.64 -11.73
N LEU A 143 -5.89 -10.58 -11.08
CA LEU A 143 -4.56 -11.04 -11.49
C LEU A 143 -4.58 -12.42 -12.16
N ASP A 144 -5.72 -13.09 -12.21
CA ASP A 144 -5.84 -14.48 -12.70
C ASP A 144 -4.83 -15.42 -12.02
N CYS A 145 -4.64 -15.23 -10.70
CA CYS A 145 -3.72 -16.02 -9.89
C CYS A 145 -4.45 -17.17 -9.19
N LYS A 146 -3.68 -18.12 -8.66
CA LYS A 146 -4.22 -19.20 -7.83
C LYS A 146 -4.67 -18.64 -6.47
N PRO A 147 -5.57 -19.34 -5.75
CA PRO A 147 -5.88 -19.01 -4.37
C PRO A 147 -4.64 -18.86 -3.50
N ALA A 148 -4.69 -17.90 -2.58
CA ALA A 148 -3.60 -17.67 -1.64
C ALA A 148 -3.49 -18.79 -0.60
N GLU A 149 -2.28 -19.13 -0.22
CA GLU A 149 -2.02 -20.01 0.92
C GLU A 149 -2.04 -19.20 2.20
N THR A 150 -2.78 -19.67 3.21
CA THR A 150 -2.84 -19.02 4.52
C THR A 150 -1.82 -19.64 5.46
N LEU A 151 -0.82 -18.86 5.85
CA LEU A 151 0.25 -19.27 6.74
C LEU A 151 0.25 -18.42 8.02
N SER A 152 0.61 -19.04 9.14
CA SER A 152 0.83 -18.26 10.36
C SER A 152 2.19 -17.58 10.32
N TYR A 153 2.29 -16.39 10.91
CA TYR A 153 3.55 -15.66 11.07
C TYR A 153 4.64 -16.51 11.71
N GLN A 154 4.31 -17.24 12.77
CA GLN A 154 5.23 -18.16 13.45
C GLN A 154 5.74 -19.26 12.52
N PHE A 155 4.84 -19.90 11.77
CA PHE A 155 5.22 -20.94 10.82
C PHE A 155 6.18 -20.43 9.75
N VAL A 156 5.88 -19.27 9.16
CA VAL A 156 6.74 -18.66 8.13
C VAL A 156 8.14 -18.35 8.67
N PHE A 157 8.25 -17.82 9.89
CA PHE A 157 9.54 -17.58 10.50
C PHE A 157 10.31 -18.86 10.79
N GLN A 158 9.66 -19.89 11.33
CA GLN A 158 10.30 -21.17 11.62
C GLN A 158 10.78 -21.85 10.34
N GLU A 159 9.98 -21.82 9.28
CA GLU A 159 10.31 -22.48 8.01
C GLU A 159 11.45 -21.78 7.26
N TYR A 160 11.45 -20.45 7.20
CA TYR A 160 12.38 -19.71 6.33
C TYR A 160 13.56 -19.05 7.07
N VAL A 161 13.41 -18.72 8.35
CA VAL A 161 14.49 -18.14 9.19
C VAL A 161 15.09 -19.17 10.13
N GLY A 162 14.35 -20.24 10.45
CA GLY A 162 14.76 -21.27 11.41
C GLY A 162 14.64 -20.82 12.86
N LEU A 163 13.88 -19.76 13.14
CA LEU A 163 13.67 -19.20 14.48
C LEU A 163 12.17 -19.09 14.80
N ASP A 164 11.83 -19.26 16.07
CA ASP A 164 10.48 -18.93 16.55
C ASP A 164 10.43 -17.44 16.91
N PRO A 165 9.67 -16.59 16.14
CA PRO A 165 9.64 -15.16 16.37
C PRO A 165 9.02 -14.77 17.70
N LEU A 166 8.26 -15.66 18.36
CA LEU A 166 7.63 -15.40 19.65
C LEU A 166 8.59 -15.58 20.82
N SER A 167 9.58 -16.48 20.68
CA SER A 167 10.50 -16.86 21.76
C SER A 167 11.97 -16.53 21.48
N ALA A 168 12.35 -16.25 20.22
CA ALA A 168 13.72 -15.93 19.85
C ALA A 168 14.25 -14.73 20.64
N THR A 169 15.46 -14.89 21.15
CA THR A 169 16.19 -13.82 21.82
C THR A 169 16.63 -12.75 20.81
N ARG A 170 16.89 -11.54 21.30
CA ARG A 170 17.42 -10.47 20.44
C ARG A 170 18.73 -10.87 19.76
N GLN A 171 19.61 -11.56 20.47
CA GLN A 171 20.88 -12.03 19.92
C GLN A 171 20.68 -12.99 18.74
N GLU A 172 19.79 -13.96 18.86
CA GLU A 172 19.44 -14.87 17.76
C GLU A 172 18.86 -14.12 16.55
N LEU A 173 18.04 -13.12 16.78
CA LEU A 173 17.50 -12.27 15.71
C LEU A 173 18.58 -11.44 15.02
N VAL A 174 19.53 -10.85 15.77
CA VAL A 174 20.69 -10.14 15.21
C VAL A 174 21.54 -11.07 14.34
N GLU A 175 21.83 -12.27 14.83
CA GLU A 175 22.60 -13.27 14.07
C GLU A 175 21.88 -13.69 12.79
N ALA A 176 20.57 -13.91 12.86
CA ALA A 176 19.75 -14.19 11.68
C ALA A 176 19.71 -13.02 10.69
N ALA A 177 19.52 -11.80 11.17
CA ALA A 177 19.52 -10.59 10.34
C ALA A 177 20.84 -10.41 9.60
N ARG A 178 21.98 -10.64 10.28
CA ARG A 178 23.32 -10.60 9.66
C ARG A 178 23.51 -11.65 8.57
N LYS A 179 22.97 -12.86 8.75
CA LYS A 179 22.96 -13.89 7.69
C LYS A 179 22.20 -13.47 6.45
N HIS A 180 21.20 -12.60 6.61
CA HIS A 180 20.39 -12.03 5.51
C HIS A 180 20.92 -10.67 5.02
N ASN A 181 22.19 -10.36 5.27
CA ASN A 181 22.88 -9.14 4.83
C ASN A 181 22.36 -7.83 5.46
N PHE A 182 21.69 -7.90 6.59
CA PHE A 182 21.36 -6.72 7.36
C PHE A 182 22.48 -6.41 8.35
N MET A 183 22.99 -5.17 8.30
CA MET A 183 24.00 -4.70 9.24
C MET A 183 23.31 -4.29 10.55
N ALA A 184 22.84 -5.31 11.29
CA ALA A 184 22.20 -5.09 12.58
C ALA A 184 23.25 -4.80 13.65
N ASP A 185 23.05 -3.71 14.39
CA ASP A 185 23.81 -3.43 15.61
C ASP A 185 23.33 -4.30 16.77
N GLU A 186 24.20 -4.47 17.79
CA GLU A 186 23.87 -5.32 18.95
C GLU A 186 22.74 -4.74 19.81
N ASP A 187 22.49 -3.42 19.73
CA ASP A 187 21.43 -2.69 20.42
C ASP A 187 20.19 -2.42 19.54
N GLU A 188 20.15 -2.97 18.31
CA GLU A 188 18.99 -2.83 17.42
C GLU A 188 17.71 -3.32 18.09
N ASP A 189 16.62 -2.58 17.85
CA ASP A 189 15.31 -2.91 18.41
C ASP A 189 14.79 -4.27 17.89
N ARG A 190 14.17 -5.03 18.79
CA ARG A 190 13.65 -6.36 18.49
C ARG A 190 12.60 -6.35 17.37
N ASP A 191 11.71 -5.35 17.38
CA ASP A 191 10.65 -5.27 16.39
C ASP A 191 11.20 -4.87 15.02
N THR A 192 12.22 -4.02 14.98
CA THR A 192 12.97 -3.70 13.75
C THR A 192 13.62 -4.94 13.15
N LEU A 193 14.25 -5.78 13.96
CA LEU A 193 14.85 -7.03 13.50
C LEU A 193 13.80 -8.01 12.95
N LEU A 194 12.68 -8.15 13.64
CA LEU A 194 11.58 -9.01 13.20
C LEU A 194 10.98 -8.50 11.88
N GLN A 195 10.74 -7.19 11.75
CA GLN A 195 10.23 -6.60 10.51
C GLN A 195 11.20 -6.78 9.35
N PHE A 196 12.49 -6.52 9.56
CA PHE A 196 13.50 -6.74 8.54
C PHE A 196 13.52 -8.19 8.08
N LEU A 197 13.58 -9.14 9.01
CA LEU A 197 13.57 -10.57 8.68
C LEU A 197 12.31 -10.94 7.92
N PHE A 198 11.13 -10.49 8.35
CA PHE A 198 9.88 -10.77 7.68
C PHE A 198 9.84 -10.21 6.25
N LEU A 199 10.26 -8.97 6.04
CA LEU A 199 10.36 -8.38 4.70
C LEU A 199 11.37 -9.12 3.81
N SER A 200 12.47 -9.62 4.40
CA SER A 200 13.44 -10.44 3.68
C SER A 200 12.85 -11.78 3.22
N LEU A 201 11.92 -12.37 3.97
CA LEU A 201 11.24 -13.63 3.62
C LEU A 201 10.45 -13.50 2.32
N ILE A 202 9.84 -12.37 2.06
CA ILE A 202 9.14 -12.09 0.80
C ILE A 202 10.09 -12.25 -0.39
N HIS A 203 11.35 -11.85 -0.25
CA HIS A 203 12.36 -11.99 -1.30
C HIS A 203 12.98 -13.40 -1.38
N ILE A 204 12.96 -14.16 -0.29
CA ILE A 204 13.54 -15.50 -0.21
C ILE A 204 12.55 -16.55 -0.72
N SER A 205 11.29 -16.47 -0.30
CA SER A 205 10.28 -17.48 -0.61
C SER A 205 9.75 -17.42 -2.04
N GLU A 206 9.72 -16.22 -2.64
CA GLU A 206 9.20 -16.02 -4.00
C GLU A 206 9.98 -14.96 -4.81
N PRO A 207 11.25 -15.19 -5.15
CA PRO A 207 12.08 -14.19 -5.83
C PRO A 207 11.55 -13.79 -7.21
N THR A 208 10.65 -14.58 -7.81
CA THR A 208 10.09 -14.36 -9.16
C THR A 208 8.71 -13.69 -9.17
N ARG A 209 7.90 -13.82 -8.11
CA ARG A 209 6.54 -13.25 -8.08
C ARG A 209 6.50 -11.78 -7.68
N LEU A 210 7.43 -11.33 -6.85
CA LEU A 210 7.53 -9.92 -6.43
C LEU A 210 8.06 -8.97 -7.50
N ALA A 211 8.55 -9.47 -8.62
CA ALA A 211 8.91 -8.66 -9.78
C ALA A 211 7.68 -8.17 -10.59
N LEU A 212 6.46 -8.57 -10.22
CA LEU A 212 5.22 -8.30 -10.96
C LEU A 212 4.20 -7.43 -10.20
N ILE A 213 4.49 -6.99 -8.97
CA ILE A 213 3.62 -6.08 -8.23
C ILE A 213 4.14 -4.66 -8.28
#